data_357425734f685b22572be513064e4291
#
_entry.id   357425734f685b22572be513064e4291
#
_cell.length_a   1.000
_cell.length_b   1.000
_cell.length_c   1.000
_cell.angle_alpha   90.00
_cell.angle_beta   90.00
_cell.angle_gamma   90.00
#
_symmetry.space_group_name_H-M   'P 1'
#
loop_
_entity.id
_entity.type
_entity.pdbx_description
1 polymer ?
#
loop_
_entity_poly.entity_id
_entity_poly.type
_entity_poly.pdbx_seq_one_letter_code
_entity_poly.pdbx_strand_id
1 'polypeptide(L)'
;MAIRWWGQITDGIFQSALASFVLFSPERQPNAVAAALAFSVVLLPYSVVGPFAGIFLDRFSRQRIVVISNLARALTLIVIAILIKSGSTGLLLTLFVLIAFGINRLILAGLSAGLPLVIERHRLIGANALAVTGGTIGVVIGGGIGIGAKNLLDRLHKSDFSDFVVILVAALCYLIAASLAMRLKSADIGPHEHEITENAGIAEIRAGFAILRNHSDALRGIFATAIQRGGLTSLTLMGLLLERNTYHAPSNPDAGLKGFAFALAIAGVGIGIGSFISPFLVARFGRHLWIRISLVSAIPFLILFALFGHEWLLITTAFFVGLFGQSVKVTNDALVQSRIDDEFRGRTFAFYDVVVNGAIVAGALLAAVILPKSGTSHILPLVMSGVYALTAMRLLGTKRFYSLPTT
;
A
#
# COMPACT_ATOMS: atom_id res chain seq x y z
N MET A 1 -4.04 -8.43 17.47
CA MET A 1 -3.64 -7.02 17.35
C MET A 1 -2.17 -6.81 17.69
N ALA A 2 -1.67 -7.14 18.88
CA ALA A 2 -0.29 -6.91 19.29
C ALA A 2 0.77 -7.42 18.31
N ILE A 3 0.67 -8.65 17.82
CA ILE A 3 1.60 -9.23 16.84
C ILE A 3 1.66 -8.41 15.55
N ARG A 4 0.50 -7.93 15.07
CA ARG A 4 0.43 -7.10 13.86
C ARG A 4 1.12 -5.76 14.06
N TRP A 5 0.82 -5.06 15.14
CA TRP A 5 1.41 -3.76 15.42
C TRP A 5 2.91 -3.84 15.69
N TRP A 6 3.33 -4.84 16.48
CA TRP A 6 4.74 -5.10 16.71
C TRP A 6 5.49 -5.38 15.40
N GLY A 7 4.93 -6.26 14.55
CA GLY A 7 5.49 -6.55 13.23
C GLY A 7 5.58 -5.31 12.33
N GLN A 8 4.57 -4.43 12.38
CA GLN A 8 4.58 -3.18 11.58
C GLN A 8 5.59 -2.15 12.12
N ILE A 9 5.77 -2.03 13.43
CA ILE A 9 6.85 -1.21 14.03
C ILE A 9 8.21 -1.76 13.56
N THR A 10 8.40 -3.07 13.65
CA THR A 10 9.62 -3.73 13.19
C THR A 10 9.88 -3.51 11.69
N ASP A 11 8.81 -3.51 10.89
CA ASP A 11 8.86 -3.22 9.46
C ASP A 11 9.36 -1.79 9.18
N GLY A 12 8.86 -0.83 9.95
CA GLY A 12 9.34 0.55 9.88
C GLY A 12 10.84 0.68 10.19
N ILE A 13 11.31 -0.02 11.24
CA ILE A 13 12.75 -0.05 11.59
C ILE A 13 13.57 -0.64 10.42
N PHE A 14 13.14 -1.75 9.85
CA PHE A 14 13.82 -2.38 8.72
C PHE A 14 13.84 -1.47 7.48
N GLN A 15 12.69 -0.88 7.12
CA GLN A 15 12.60 0.00 5.96
C GLN A 15 13.47 1.25 6.11
N SER A 16 13.63 1.78 7.32
CA SER A 16 14.48 2.94 7.56
C SER A 16 15.96 2.66 7.27
N ALA A 17 16.45 1.46 7.55
CA ALA A 17 17.81 1.04 7.19
C ALA A 17 17.97 0.86 5.68
N LEU A 18 16.94 0.33 4.99
CA LEU A 18 16.94 0.21 3.53
C LEU A 18 16.90 1.57 2.81
N ALA A 19 16.40 2.61 3.45
CA ALA A 19 16.37 3.95 2.86
C ALA A 19 17.76 4.50 2.52
N SER A 20 18.84 3.95 3.05
CA SER A 20 20.22 4.25 2.65
C SER A 20 20.59 3.69 1.29
N PHE A 21 19.88 2.66 0.81
CA PHE A 21 20.19 1.97 -0.44
C PHE A 21 19.35 2.53 -1.58
N VAL A 22 20.02 3.07 -2.58
CA VAL A 22 19.42 3.78 -3.72
C VAL A 22 18.33 2.95 -4.42
N LEU A 23 18.50 1.62 -4.52
CA LEU A 23 17.54 0.76 -5.20
C LEU A 23 16.18 0.66 -4.48
N PHE A 24 16.17 0.79 -3.16
CA PHE A 24 14.95 0.70 -2.34
C PHE A 24 14.41 2.06 -1.89
N SER A 25 15.03 3.12 -2.39
CA SER A 25 14.70 4.52 -2.08
C SER A 25 14.35 5.25 -3.37
N PRO A 26 13.08 5.16 -3.84
CA PRO A 26 12.64 5.88 -5.04
C PRO A 26 12.99 7.37 -5.00
N GLU A 27 12.97 7.94 -3.79
CA GLU A 27 13.31 9.35 -3.52
C GLU A 27 14.77 9.70 -3.79
N ARG A 28 15.66 8.71 -3.87
CA ARG A 28 17.09 8.91 -4.18
C ARG A 28 17.43 8.67 -5.65
N GLN A 29 16.47 8.21 -6.44
CA GLN A 29 16.69 7.91 -7.85
C GLN A 29 16.88 9.17 -8.69
N PRO A 30 17.81 9.19 -9.66
CA PRO A 30 18.17 10.40 -10.42
C PRO A 30 17.11 10.81 -11.45
N ASN A 31 16.21 9.93 -11.82
CA ASN A 31 15.20 10.20 -12.84
C ASN A 31 13.91 9.36 -12.62
N ALA A 32 12.85 9.72 -13.36
CA ALA A 32 11.54 9.11 -13.27
C ALA A 32 11.55 7.60 -13.53
N VAL A 33 12.32 7.14 -14.50
CA VAL A 33 12.39 5.71 -14.86
C VAL A 33 12.98 4.89 -13.72
N ALA A 34 14.12 5.34 -13.18
CA ALA A 34 14.78 4.66 -12.06
C ALA A 34 13.91 4.67 -10.80
N ALA A 35 13.23 5.78 -10.50
CA ALA A 35 12.31 5.87 -9.38
C ALA A 35 11.08 4.96 -9.58
N ALA A 36 10.49 4.91 -10.79
CA ALA A 36 9.39 4.00 -11.10
C ALA A 36 9.79 2.53 -10.99
N LEU A 37 10.99 2.16 -11.44
CA LEU A 37 11.52 0.82 -11.29
C LEU A 37 11.71 0.46 -9.81
N ALA A 38 12.26 1.37 -9.01
CA ALA A 38 12.40 1.17 -7.56
C ALA A 38 11.03 0.98 -6.88
N PHE A 39 10.03 1.78 -7.20
CA PHE A 39 8.65 1.57 -6.75
C PHE A 39 8.09 0.22 -7.17
N SER A 40 8.29 -0.16 -8.44
CA SER A 40 7.80 -1.43 -8.98
C SER A 40 8.46 -2.63 -8.27
N VAL A 41 9.75 -2.56 -8.00
CA VAL A 41 10.50 -3.60 -7.27
C VAL A 41 9.96 -3.77 -5.86
N VAL A 42 9.71 -2.68 -5.12
CA VAL A 42 9.16 -2.73 -3.76
C VAL A 42 7.73 -3.28 -3.74
N LEU A 43 6.93 -3.00 -4.77
CA LEU A 43 5.53 -3.42 -4.85
C LEU A 43 5.34 -4.81 -5.47
N LEU A 44 6.34 -5.32 -6.20
CA LEU A 44 6.28 -6.63 -6.88
C LEU A 44 5.87 -7.78 -5.94
N PRO A 45 6.43 -7.93 -4.72
CA PRO A 45 6.03 -8.99 -3.81
C PRO A 45 4.55 -8.93 -3.40
N TYR A 46 3.98 -7.75 -3.29
CA TYR A 46 2.56 -7.58 -2.95
C TYR A 46 1.64 -8.08 -4.07
N SER A 47 2.04 -7.89 -5.32
CA SER A 47 1.28 -8.34 -6.49
C SER A 47 1.45 -9.84 -6.75
N VAL A 48 2.64 -10.39 -6.49
CA VAL A 48 2.94 -11.80 -6.74
C VAL A 48 2.50 -12.69 -5.57
N VAL A 49 2.88 -12.34 -4.33
CA VAL A 49 2.61 -13.20 -3.16
C VAL A 49 1.14 -13.13 -2.74
N GLY A 50 0.47 -11.99 -2.93
CA GLY A 50 -0.92 -11.79 -2.50
C GLY A 50 -1.87 -12.89 -2.97
N PRO A 51 -1.97 -13.18 -4.28
CA PRO A 51 -2.85 -14.22 -4.82
C PRO A 51 -2.54 -15.64 -4.35
N PHE A 52 -1.27 -15.91 -4.02
CA PHE A 52 -0.84 -17.25 -3.59
C PHE A 52 -0.88 -17.43 -2.07
N ALA A 53 -0.97 -16.33 -1.31
CA ALA A 53 -1.05 -16.40 0.15
C ALA A 53 -2.23 -17.24 0.63
N GLY A 54 -3.38 -17.17 -0.06
CA GLY A 54 -4.57 -17.97 0.23
C GLY A 54 -4.28 -19.47 0.26
N ILE A 55 -3.51 -19.98 -0.71
CA ILE A 55 -3.16 -21.41 -0.81
C ILE A 55 -2.53 -21.92 0.49
N PHE A 56 -1.57 -21.17 1.02
CA PHE A 56 -0.88 -21.54 2.24
C PHE A 56 -1.77 -21.39 3.46
N LEU A 57 -2.61 -20.33 3.50
CA LEU A 57 -3.49 -20.00 4.63
C LEU A 57 -4.69 -20.95 4.75
N ASP A 58 -5.09 -21.58 3.66
CA ASP A 58 -6.20 -22.55 3.64
C ASP A 58 -5.71 -23.98 3.91
N ARG A 59 -4.45 -24.30 3.54
CA ARG A 59 -3.87 -25.64 3.72
C ARG A 59 -3.21 -25.85 5.08
N PHE A 60 -2.62 -24.81 5.65
CA PHE A 60 -1.83 -24.92 6.87
C PHE A 60 -2.42 -24.07 8.00
N SER A 61 -2.22 -24.50 9.23
CA SER A 61 -2.58 -23.69 10.39
C SER A 61 -2.02 -22.28 10.27
N ARG A 62 -2.90 -21.28 10.26
CA ARG A 62 -2.53 -19.85 10.17
C ARG A 62 -1.55 -19.44 11.26
N GLN A 63 -1.68 -20.04 12.46
CA GLN A 63 -0.72 -19.81 13.55
C GLN A 63 0.69 -20.29 13.15
N ARG A 64 0.83 -21.51 12.61
CA ARG A 64 2.13 -22.03 12.14
C ARG A 64 2.70 -21.17 11.03
N ILE A 65 1.87 -20.74 10.07
CA ILE A 65 2.31 -19.84 9.00
C ILE A 65 2.86 -18.54 9.57
N VAL A 66 2.17 -17.89 10.51
CA VAL A 66 2.62 -16.65 11.13
C VAL A 66 3.93 -16.86 11.89
N VAL A 67 4.08 -17.96 12.65
CA VAL A 67 5.33 -18.30 13.36
C VAL A 67 6.48 -18.51 12.39
N ILE A 68 6.31 -19.43 11.42
CA ILE A 68 7.36 -19.79 10.44
C ILE A 68 7.74 -18.57 9.61
N SER A 69 6.77 -17.76 9.18
CA SER A 69 7.03 -16.55 8.41
C SER A 69 7.82 -15.51 9.20
N ASN A 70 7.53 -15.31 10.50
CA ASN A 70 8.32 -14.41 11.34
C ASN A 70 9.77 -14.93 11.54
N LEU A 71 9.97 -16.25 11.72
CA LEU A 71 11.29 -16.87 11.81
C LEU A 71 12.05 -16.74 10.49
N ALA A 72 11.40 -17.09 9.37
CA ALA A 72 12.01 -16.97 8.03
C ALA A 72 12.38 -15.51 7.73
N ARG A 73 11.55 -14.55 8.14
CA ARG A 73 11.84 -13.14 7.97
C ARG A 73 13.04 -12.70 8.82
N ALA A 74 13.11 -13.11 10.08
CA ALA A 74 14.27 -12.84 10.94
C ALA A 74 15.56 -13.35 10.30
N LEU A 75 15.55 -14.60 9.80
CA LEU A 75 16.69 -15.17 9.09
C LEU A 75 17.05 -14.37 7.82
N THR A 76 16.05 -14.01 7.02
CA THR A 76 16.25 -13.19 5.82
C THR A 76 16.88 -11.84 6.15
N LEU A 77 16.45 -11.18 7.23
CA LEU A 77 17.01 -9.92 7.70
C LEU A 77 18.47 -10.09 8.18
N ILE A 78 18.80 -11.20 8.83
CA ILE A 78 20.19 -11.50 9.22
C ILE A 78 21.08 -11.61 7.96
N VAL A 79 20.61 -12.30 6.91
CA VAL A 79 21.33 -12.40 5.65
C VAL A 79 21.51 -11.02 5.01
N ILE A 80 20.45 -10.20 4.97
CA ILE A 80 20.50 -8.82 4.46
C ILE A 80 21.53 -8.00 5.25
N ALA A 81 21.53 -8.09 6.58
CA ALA A 81 22.48 -7.37 7.43
C ALA A 81 23.93 -7.76 7.08
N ILE A 82 24.21 -9.04 6.93
CA ILE A 82 25.55 -9.55 6.54
C ILE A 82 25.95 -9.04 5.16
N LEU A 83 25.05 -9.09 4.17
CA LEU A 83 25.31 -8.58 2.82
C LEU A 83 25.65 -7.08 2.82
N ILE A 84 24.91 -6.28 3.60
CA ILE A 84 25.18 -4.84 3.75
C ILE A 84 26.55 -4.61 4.40
N LYS A 85 26.85 -5.31 5.49
CA LYS A 85 28.15 -5.20 6.16
C LYS A 85 29.32 -5.59 5.24
N SER A 86 29.11 -6.52 4.30
CA SER A 86 30.11 -6.90 3.30
C SER A 86 30.20 -5.95 2.11
N GLY A 87 29.40 -4.86 2.07
CA GLY A 87 29.37 -3.91 0.96
C GLY A 87 28.67 -4.42 -0.30
N SER A 88 27.89 -5.50 -0.19
CA SER A 88 27.15 -6.06 -1.32
C SER A 88 25.91 -5.21 -1.65
N THR A 89 25.86 -4.64 -2.87
CA THR A 89 24.75 -3.77 -3.33
C THR A 89 24.03 -4.31 -4.55
N GLY A 90 24.29 -5.55 -4.95
CA GLY A 90 23.83 -6.11 -6.21
C GLY A 90 22.50 -6.88 -6.12
N LEU A 91 22.28 -7.71 -7.16
CA LEU A 91 21.08 -8.52 -7.34
C LEU A 91 20.75 -9.40 -6.13
N LEU A 92 21.76 -9.93 -5.44
CA LEU A 92 21.58 -10.81 -4.29
C LEU A 92 20.90 -10.08 -3.13
N LEU A 93 21.35 -8.87 -2.79
CA LEU A 93 20.71 -8.03 -1.78
C LEU A 93 19.25 -7.74 -2.17
N THR A 94 19.02 -7.34 -3.42
CA THR A 94 17.68 -7.07 -3.95
C THR A 94 16.77 -8.28 -3.78
N LEU A 95 17.23 -9.47 -4.13
CA LEU A 95 16.46 -10.70 -4.02
C LEU A 95 16.03 -10.99 -2.57
N PHE A 96 16.96 -10.89 -1.61
CA PHE A 96 16.63 -11.10 -0.20
C PHE A 96 15.67 -10.04 0.35
N VAL A 97 15.78 -8.79 -0.08
CA VAL A 97 14.83 -7.74 0.31
C VAL A 97 13.43 -8.02 -0.26
N LEU A 98 13.32 -8.45 -1.53
CA LEU A 98 12.04 -8.85 -2.11
C LEU A 98 11.43 -10.06 -1.38
N ILE A 99 12.24 -11.04 -1.01
CA ILE A 99 11.80 -12.17 -0.17
C ILE A 99 11.26 -11.65 1.18
N ALA A 100 11.98 -10.74 1.84
CA ALA A 100 11.53 -10.16 3.11
C ALA A 100 10.17 -9.44 2.98
N PHE A 101 9.95 -8.65 1.92
CA PHE A 101 8.65 -8.02 1.65
C PHE A 101 7.56 -9.05 1.33
N GLY A 102 7.88 -10.10 0.57
CA GLY A 102 6.94 -11.20 0.27
C GLY A 102 6.49 -11.94 1.54
N ILE A 103 7.43 -12.26 2.42
CA ILE A 103 7.13 -12.90 3.72
C ILE A 103 6.24 -11.99 4.58
N ASN A 104 6.48 -10.67 4.58
CA ASN A 104 5.62 -9.72 5.30
C ASN A 104 4.18 -9.78 4.82
N ARG A 105 3.98 -9.85 3.51
CA ARG A 105 2.64 -9.96 2.93
C ARG A 105 1.92 -11.22 3.43
N LEU A 106 2.62 -12.34 3.53
CA LEU A 106 2.08 -13.60 4.04
C LEU A 106 1.69 -13.49 5.52
N ILE A 107 2.53 -12.85 6.36
CA ILE A 107 2.23 -12.59 7.78
C ILE A 107 0.95 -11.76 7.91
N LEU A 108 0.86 -10.65 7.16
CA LEU A 108 -0.30 -9.76 7.22
C LEU A 108 -1.58 -10.44 6.71
N ALA A 109 -1.48 -11.25 5.66
CA ALA A 109 -2.60 -12.02 5.14
C ALA A 109 -3.09 -13.05 6.19
N GLY A 110 -2.18 -13.79 6.84
CA GLY A 110 -2.52 -14.75 7.89
C GLY A 110 -3.21 -14.12 9.09
N LEU A 111 -2.69 -12.97 9.56
CA LEU A 111 -3.31 -12.23 10.67
C LEU A 111 -4.66 -11.62 10.29
N SER A 112 -4.84 -11.20 9.04
CA SER A 112 -6.11 -10.67 8.55
C SER A 112 -7.16 -11.77 8.38
N ALA A 113 -6.78 -12.93 7.85
CA ALA A 113 -7.65 -14.09 7.70
C ALA A 113 -8.09 -14.71 9.05
N GLY A 114 -7.23 -14.64 10.08
CA GLY A 114 -7.57 -15.10 11.43
C GLY A 114 -8.44 -14.12 12.24
N LEU A 115 -8.52 -12.85 11.84
CA LEU A 115 -9.23 -11.81 12.61
C LEU A 115 -10.73 -12.09 12.82
N PRO A 116 -11.50 -12.54 11.81
CA PRO A 116 -12.93 -12.86 11.97
C PRO A 116 -13.22 -14.02 12.93
N LEU A 117 -12.24 -14.89 13.17
CA LEU A 117 -12.40 -16.05 14.06
C LEU A 117 -12.21 -15.69 15.54
N VAL A 118 -11.53 -14.57 15.81
CA VAL A 118 -11.19 -14.12 17.17
C VAL A 118 -12.11 -12.99 17.65
N ILE A 119 -12.82 -12.33 16.74
CA ILE A 119 -13.63 -11.15 17.04
C ILE A 119 -15.07 -11.36 16.59
N GLU A 120 -16.00 -10.95 17.44
CA GLU A 120 -17.44 -10.99 17.16
C GLU A 120 -17.79 -10.17 15.90
N ARG A 121 -18.71 -10.68 15.07
CA ARG A 121 -19.07 -10.10 13.77
C ARG A 121 -19.40 -8.60 13.83
N HIS A 122 -20.09 -8.15 14.86
CA HIS A 122 -20.50 -6.76 15.00
C HIS A 122 -19.32 -5.81 15.29
N ARG A 123 -18.19 -6.31 15.81
CA ARG A 123 -16.96 -5.55 16.10
C ARG A 123 -15.89 -5.65 14.99
N LEU A 124 -16.11 -6.52 13.99
CA LEU A 124 -15.10 -6.87 12.99
C LEU A 124 -14.65 -5.65 12.17
N ILE A 125 -15.58 -4.77 11.78
CA ILE A 125 -15.26 -3.55 11.00
C ILE A 125 -14.34 -2.63 11.80
N GLY A 126 -14.70 -2.35 13.05
CA GLY A 126 -13.89 -1.52 13.95
C GLY A 126 -12.51 -2.14 14.24
N ALA A 127 -12.49 -3.46 14.49
CA ALA A 127 -11.26 -4.20 14.74
C ALA A 127 -10.33 -4.20 13.52
N ASN A 128 -10.86 -4.37 12.31
CA ASN A 128 -10.06 -4.30 11.09
C ASN A 128 -9.52 -2.88 10.84
N ALA A 129 -10.36 -1.86 11.03
CA ALA A 129 -9.93 -0.47 10.95
C ALA A 129 -8.80 -0.17 11.94
N LEU A 130 -8.94 -0.60 13.20
CA LEU A 130 -7.93 -0.45 14.24
C LEU A 130 -6.64 -1.23 13.91
N ALA A 131 -6.77 -2.44 13.36
CA ALA A 131 -5.62 -3.26 12.94
C ALA A 131 -4.81 -2.58 11.83
N VAL A 132 -5.50 -2.03 10.82
CA VAL A 132 -4.86 -1.36 9.67
C VAL A 132 -4.27 -0.02 10.10
N THR A 133 -5.05 0.83 10.77
CA THR A 133 -4.60 2.16 11.20
C THR A 133 -3.46 2.08 12.20
N GLY A 134 -3.59 1.23 13.22
CA GLY A 134 -2.52 0.99 14.20
C GLY A 134 -1.26 0.39 13.55
N GLY A 135 -1.44 -0.45 12.53
CA GLY A 135 -0.32 -0.95 11.72
C GLY A 135 0.40 0.17 10.96
N THR A 136 -0.33 1.05 10.30
CA THR A 136 0.25 2.19 9.58
C THR A 136 1.00 3.14 10.51
N ILE A 137 0.41 3.47 11.67
CA ILE A 137 1.06 4.26 12.71
C ILE A 137 2.31 3.54 13.21
N GLY A 138 2.24 2.21 13.38
CA GLY A 138 3.37 1.38 13.78
C GLY A 138 4.56 1.49 12.82
N VAL A 139 4.34 1.45 11.51
CA VAL A 139 5.41 1.64 10.50
C VAL A 139 6.06 3.02 10.64
N VAL A 140 5.26 4.07 10.82
CA VAL A 140 5.78 5.44 10.98
C VAL A 140 6.63 5.56 12.26
N ILE A 141 6.13 5.04 13.38
CA ILE A 141 6.87 5.02 14.65
C ILE A 141 8.17 4.22 14.51
N GLY A 142 8.10 3.03 13.92
CA GLY A 142 9.27 2.18 13.67
C GLY A 142 10.30 2.85 12.76
N GLY A 143 9.84 3.51 11.70
CA GLY A 143 10.70 4.31 10.82
C GLY A 143 11.43 5.42 11.57
N GLY A 144 10.71 6.17 12.43
CA GLY A 144 11.30 7.19 13.27
C GLY A 144 12.34 6.63 14.25
N ILE A 145 12.04 5.50 14.92
CA ILE A 145 12.98 4.79 15.80
C ILE A 145 14.23 4.36 15.04
N GLY A 146 14.07 3.77 13.85
CA GLY A 146 15.18 3.27 13.05
C GLY A 146 16.07 4.40 12.53
N ILE A 147 15.49 5.51 12.05
CA ILE A 147 16.24 6.71 11.64
C ILE A 147 16.99 7.30 12.85
N GLY A 148 16.34 7.42 14.00
CA GLY A 148 16.96 7.93 15.22
C GLY A 148 18.12 7.06 15.69
N ALA A 149 17.95 5.74 15.71
CA ALA A 149 18.99 4.78 16.07
C ALA A 149 20.17 4.86 15.08
N LYS A 150 19.87 4.89 13.76
CA LYS A 150 20.90 5.05 12.73
C LYS A 150 21.69 6.35 12.91
N ASN A 151 21.03 7.48 13.06
CA ASN A 151 21.70 8.78 13.24
C ASN A 151 22.59 8.81 14.49
N LEU A 152 22.21 8.10 15.55
CA LEU A 152 23.03 7.98 16.75
C LEU A 152 24.28 7.12 16.49
N LEU A 153 24.11 5.99 15.79
CA LEU A 153 25.20 5.07 15.46
C LEU A 153 26.17 5.67 14.43
N ASP A 154 25.68 6.44 13.45
CA ASP A 154 26.49 7.10 12.41
C ASP A 154 27.46 8.15 12.99
N ARG A 155 27.18 8.66 14.19
CA ARG A 155 28.11 9.55 14.91
C ARG A 155 29.35 8.81 15.44
N LEU A 156 29.24 7.49 15.63
CA LEU A 156 30.28 6.66 16.25
C LEU A 156 30.93 5.70 15.25
N HIS A 157 30.26 5.36 14.18
CA HIS A 157 30.65 4.31 13.24
C HIS A 157 30.33 4.69 11.78
N LYS A 158 30.84 3.90 10.83
CA LYS A 158 30.48 4.02 9.40
C LYS A 158 29.00 3.66 9.17
N SER A 159 28.36 4.31 8.20
CA SER A 159 26.94 4.13 7.86
C SER A 159 26.54 2.68 7.62
N ASP A 160 27.36 1.88 6.92
CA ASP A 160 27.09 0.45 6.67
C ASP A 160 27.01 -0.38 7.95
N PHE A 161 27.81 -0.01 8.98
CA PHE A 161 27.73 -0.65 10.29
C PHE A 161 26.44 -0.27 11.02
N SER A 162 26.01 0.98 10.90
CA SER A 162 24.75 1.45 11.50
C SER A 162 23.54 0.74 10.89
N ASP A 163 23.50 0.61 9.56
CA ASP A 163 22.45 -0.14 8.85
C ASP A 163 22.47 -1.63 9.24
N PHE A 164 23.64 -2.25 9.33
CA PHE A 164 23.78 -3.61 9.82
C PHE A 164 23.16 -3.79 11.22
N VAL A 165 23.46 -2.92 12.15
CA VAL A 165 22.95 -3.00 13.54
C VAL A 165 21.42 -2.81 13.55
N VAL A 166 20.91 -1.79 12.86
CA VAL A 166 19.46 -1.51 12.80
C VAL A 166 18.69 -2.70 12.22
N ILE A 167 19.21 -3.35 11.20
CA ILE A 167 18.57 -4.55 10.59
C ILE A 167 18.64 -5.74 11.55
N LEU A 168 19.75 -5.93 12.28
CA LEU A 168 19.83 -6.99 13.31
C LEU A 168 18.81 -6.77 14.45
N VAL A 169 18.62 -5.51 14.88
CA VAL A 169 17.57 -5.17 15.85
C VAL A 169 16.19 -5.53 15.29
N ALA A 170 15.92 -5.22 14.04
CA ALA A 170 14.66 -5.63 13.39
C ALA A 170 14.53 -7.16 13.32
N ALA A 171 15.61 -7.90 13.01
CA ALA A 171 15.60 -9.36 13.03
C ALA A 171 15.25 -9.92 14.43
N LEU A 172 15.84 -9.38 15.48
CA LEU A 172 15.52 -9.74 16.87
C LEU A 172 14.05 -9.46 17.21
N CYS A 173 13.52 -8.32 16.78
CA CYS A 173 12.11 -7.97 16.97
C CYS A 173 11.17 -8.98 16.24
N TYR A 174 11.57 -9.53 15.08
CA TYR A 174 10.80 -10.60 14.42
C TYR A 174 10.89 -11.93 15.16
N LEU A 175 11.99 -12.25 15.85
CA LEU A 175 12.05 -13.42 16.74
C LEU A 175 11.09 -13.25 17.93
N ILE A 176 10.98 -12.04 18.48
CA ILE A 176 9.98 -11.73 19.51
C ILE A 176 8.56 -11.87 18.93
N ALA A 177 8.29 -11.39 17.72
CA ALA A 177 7.00 -11.58 17.05
C ALA A 177 6.67 -13.06 16.86
N ALA A 178 7.65 -13.90 16.49
CA ALA A 178 7.48 -15.34 16.38
C ALA A 178 7.12 -15.96 17.73
N SER A 179 7.81 -15.58 18.81
CA SER A 179 7.52 -16.09 20.16
C SER A 179 6.14 -15.65 20.66
N LEU A 180 5.69 -14.44 20.33
CA LEU A 180 4.32 -13.99 20.61
C LEU A 180 3.29 -14.80 19.79
N ALA A 181 3.59 -15.11 18.55
CA ALA A 181 2.71 -15.90 17.68
C ALA A 181 2.59 -17.36 18.16
N MET A 182 3.62 -17.93 18.78
CA MET A 182 3.55 -19.27 19.39
C MET A 182 2.55 -19.36 20.56
N ARG A 183 2.23 -18.21 21.19
CA ARG A 183 1.23 -18.16 22.27
C ARG A 183 -0.21 -18.22 21.77
N LEU A 184 -0.45 -18.01 20.46
CA LEU A 184 -1.76 -18.20 19.85
C LEU A 184 -2.05 -19.70 19.77
N LYS A 185 -3.28 -20.10 20.05
CA LYS A 185 -3.71 -21.48 19.81
C LYS A 185 -4.02 -21.65 18.32
N SER A 186 -3.60 -22.78 17.76
CA SER A 186 -3.84 -23.09 16.35
C SER A 186 -5.35 -23.13 16.01
N ALA A 187 -6.17 -23.63 16.95
CA ALA A 187 -7.61 -23.68 16.81
C ALA A 187 -8.30 -22.30 16.80
N ASP A 188 -7.67 -21.24 17.37
CA ASP A 188 -8.31 -19.92 17.49
C ASP A 188 -8.33 -19.15 16.18
N ILE A 189 -7.37 -19.41 15.26
CA ILE A 189 -7.22 -18.64 14.02
C ILE A 189 -7.33 -19.47 12.74
N GLY A 190 -7.72 -20.76 12.85
CA GLY A 190 -8.01 -21.67 11.73
C GLY A 190 -6.79 -22.05 10.86
N PRO A 191 -7.02 -22.68 9.69
CA PRO A 191 -8.34 -22.96 9.11
C PRO A 191 -9.09 -24.06 9.84
N HIS A 192 -10.42 -24.02 9.82
CA HIS A 192 -11.26 -25.15 10.21
C HIS A 192 -11.48 -26.05 8.98
N GLU A 193 -11.81 -27.33 9.19
CA GLU A 193 -11.92 -28.34 8.12
C GLU A 193 -12.83 -27.95 6.95
N HIS A 194 -13.77 -27.01 7.15
CA HIS A 194 -14.70 -26.53 6.13
C HIS A 194 -14.16 -25.37 5.28
N GLU A 195 -12.97 -24.85 5.56
CA GLU A 195 -12.35 -23.72 4.86
C GLU A 195 -11.35 -24.15 3.77
N ILE A 196 -11.13 -25.46 3.61
CA ILE A 196 -10.16 -25.98 2.63
C ILE A 196 -10.72 -25.83 1.23
N THR A 197 -10.22 -24.87 0.48
CA THR A 197 -10.59 -24.62 -0.92
C THR A 197 -9.64 -25.38 -1.85
N GLU A 198 -10.19 -26.24 -2.72
CA GLU A 198 -9.38 -27.05 -3.68
C GLU A 198 -8.69 -26.20 -4.76
N ASN A 199 -9.21 -24.99 -5.02
CA ASN A 199 -8.72 -24.11 -6.08
C ASN A 199 -8.05 -22.87 -5.49
N ALA A 200 -6.76 -22.72 -5.77
CA ALA A 200 -5.95 -21.61 -5.25
C ALA A 200 -5.14 -20.91 -6.35
N GLY A 201 -4.69 -19.68 -6.10
CA GLY A 201 -3.88 -18.90 -7.01
C GLY A 201 -4.66 -18.30 -8.17
N ILE A 202 -4.23 -18.56 -9.40
CA ILE A 202 -4.86 -18.01 -10.63
C ILE A 202 -6.33 -18.41 -10.75
N ALA A 203 -6.68 -19.62 -10.31
CA ALA A 203 -8.07 -20.09 -10.31
C ALA A 203 -8.96 -19.27 -9.38
N GLU A 204 -8.47 -18.85 -8.21
CA GLU A 204 -9.21 -17.95 -7.31
C GLU A 204 -9.42 -16.56 -7.91
N ILE A 205 -8.40 -16.00 -8.57
CA ILE A 205 -8.53 -14.71 -9.27
C ILE A 205 -9.59 -14.80 -10.37
N ARG A 206 -9.57 -15.88 -11.16
CA ARG A 206 -10.58 -16.13 -12.19
C ARG A 206 -11.98 -16.30 -11.60
N ALA A 207 -12.10 -17.05 -10.51
CA ALA A 207 -13.37 -17.23 -9.80
C ALA A 207 -13.88 -15.89 -9.22
N GLY A 208 -13.01 -15.08 -8.60
CA GLY A 208 -13.34 -13.74 -8.13
C GLY A 208 -13.82 -12.83 -9.26
N PHE A 209 -13.16 -12.86 -10.42
CA PHE A 209 -13.62 -12.12 -11.61
C PHE A 209 -14.97 -12.62 -12.13
N ALA A 210 -15.19 -13.93 -12.19
CA ALA A 210 -16.45 -14.51 -12.65
C ALA A 210 -17.63 -14.07 -11.77
N ILE A 211 -17.42 -14.03 -10.43
CA ILE A 211 -18.43 -13.54 -9.48
C ILE A 211 -18.69 -12.05 -9.70
N LEU A 212 -17.63 -11.24 -9.82
CA LEU A 212 -17.73 -9.80 -10.02
C LEU A 212 -18.39 -9.44 -11.37
N ARG A 213 -18.27 -10.28 -12.37
CA ARG A 213 -18.95 -10.08 -13.66
C ARG A 213 -20.47 -10.03 -13.52
N ASN A 214 -21.01 -10.75 -12.54
CA ASN A 214 -22.45 -10.72 -12.21
C ASN A 214 -22.82 -9.50 -11.33
N HIS A 215 -21.82 -8.86 -10.69
CA HIS A 215 -21.96 -7.68 -9.85
C HIS A 215 -21.24 -6.48 -10.48
N SER A 216 -21.77 -6.03 -11.61
CA SER A 216 -21.10 -5.02 -12.46
C SER A 216 -20.82 -3.68 -11.77
N ASP A 217 -21.60 -3.32 -10.74
CA ASP A 217 -21.40 -2.14 -9.91
C ASP A 217 -20.13 -2.27 -9.04
N ALA A 218 -19.94 -3.39 -8.37
CA ALA A 218 -18.72 -3.68 -7.59
C ALA A 218 -17.48 -3.71 -8.50
N LEU A 219 -17.58 -4.39 -9.65
CA LEU A 219 -16.47 -4.46 -10.62
C LEU A 219 -16.06 -3.08 -11.13
N ARG A 220 -17.02 -2.21 -11.47
CA ARG A 220 -16.75 -0.82 -11.89
C ARG A 220 -16.13 0.00 -10.78
N GLY A 221 -16.58 -0.19 -9.54
CA GLY A 221 -15.98 0.45 -8.38
C GLY A 221 -14.52 0.03 -8.17
N ILE A 222 -14.19 -1.26 -8.39
CA ILE A 222 -12.81 -1.77 -8.33
C ILE A 222 -11.94 -1.07 -9.39
N PHE A 223 -12.41 -0.97 -10.64
CA PHE A 223 -11.66 -0.26 -11.67
C PHE A 223 -11.52 1.24 -11.38
N ALA A 224 -12.55 1.89 -10.83
CA ALA A 224 -12.46 3.29 -10.41
C ALA A 224 -11.40 3.48 -9.32
N THR A 225 -11.34 2.56 -8.35
CA THR A 225 -10.30 2.56 -7.30
C THR A 225 -8.91 2.32 -7.90
N ALA A 226 -8.78 1.36 -8.81
CA ALA A 226 -7.52 1.05 -9.49
C ALA A 226 -6.98 2.26 -10.26
N ILE A 227 -7.82 2.90 -11.05
CA ILE A 227 -7.49 4.13 -11.81
C ILE A 227 -7.05 5.23 -10.85
N GLN A 228 -7.78 5.44 -9.77
CA GLN A 228 -7.42 6.45 -8.78
C GLN A 228 -6.08 6.14 -8.11
N ARG A 229 -5.82 4.88 -7.74
CA ARG A 229 -4.54 4.47 -7.12
C ARG A 229 -3.36 4.59 -8.07
N GLY A 230 -3.52 4.19 -9.34
CA GLY A 230 -2.51 4.40 -10.36
C GLY A 230 -2.19 5.88 -10.57
N GLY A 231 -3.24 6.73 -10.64
CA GLY A 231 -3.09 8.18 -10.74
C GLY A 231 -2.39 8.80 -9.54
N LEU A 232 -2.77 8.41 -8.33
CA LEU A 232 -2.10 8.85 -7.10
C LEU A 232 -0.60 8.51 -7.14
N THR A 233 -0.24 7.31 -7.60
CA THR A 233 1.16 6.88 -7.70
C THR A 233 1.92 7.72 -8.74
N SER A 234 1.31 7.98 -9.90
CA SER A 234 1.90 8.84 -10.93
C SER A 234 2.19 10.24 -10.40
N LEU A 235 1.24 10.84 -9.66
CA LEU A 235 1.38 12.16 -9.06
C LEU A 235 2.38 12.18 -7.91
N THR A 236 2.46 11.10 -7.13
CA THR A 236 3.47 10.94 -6.07
C THR A 236 4.88 10.96 -6.67
N LEU A 237 5.09 10.24 -7.78
CA LEU A 237 6.37 10.23 -8.47
C LEU A 237 6.71 11.59 -9.08
N MET A 238 5.73 12.29 -9.64
CA MET A 238 5.88 13.66 -10.12
C MET A 238 6.27 14.61 -8.99
N GLY A 239 5.57 14.55 -7.85
CA GLY A 239 5.87 15.36 -6.68
C GLY A 239 7.28 15.12 -6.15
N LEU A 240 7.73 13.87 -6.10
CA LEU A 240 9.09 13.49 -5.71
C LEU A 240 10.14 14.18 -6.59
N LEU A 241 9.97 14.11 -7.91
CA LEU A 241 10.93 14.71 -8.85
C LEU A 241 10.90 16.23 -8.82
N LEU A 242 9.72 16.83 -8.67
CA LEU A 242 9.57 18.30 -8.58
C LEU A 242 10.25 18.85 -7.33
N GLU A 243 10.00 18.25 -6.16
CA GLU A 243 10.62 18.67 -4.90
C GLU A 243 12.16 18.56 -4.95
N ARG A 244 12.64 17.48 -5.58
CA ARG A 244 14.08 17.23 -5.66
C ARG A 244 14.82 18.04 -6.69
N ASN A 245 14.21 18.27 -7.87
CA ASN A 245 14.94 18.75 -9.03
C ASN A 245 14.47 20.14 -9.52
N THR A 246 13.31 20.64 -9.02
CA THR A 246 12.69 21.87 -9.51
C THR A 246 12.43 22.89 -8.41
N TYR A 247 11.76 22.51 -7.32
CA TYR A 247 11.45 23.43 -6.21
C TYR A 247 12.62 23.65 -5.27
N HIS A 248 13.49 22.66 -5.15
CA HIS A 248 14.73 22.77 -4.37
C HIS A 248 15.94 22.59 -5.28
N ALA A 249 17.07 23.20 -4.87
CA ALA A 249 18.31 23.07 -5.63
C ALA A 249 18.79 21.60 -5.63
N PRO A 250 19.14 21.02 -6.79
CA PRO A 250 19.65 19.64 -6.86
C PRO A 250 20.92 19.41 -6.00
N SER A 251 21.64 20.50 -5.67
CA SER A 251 22.79 20.49 -4.75
C SER A 251 22.42 20.32 -3.28
N ASN A 252 21.11 20.43 -2.93
CA ASN A 252 20.59 20.24 -1.57
C ASN A 252 19.49 19.16 -1.55
N PRO A 253 19.85 17.87 -1.71
CA PRO A 253 18.87 16.76 -1.77
C PRO A 253 18.01 16.66 -0.51
N ASP A 254 18.55 17.04 0.65
CA ASP A 254 17.83 16.96 1.93
C ASP A 254 16.67 17.95 2.00
N ALA A 255 16.79 19.13 1.39
CA ALA A 255 15.70 20.09 1.32
C ALA A 255 14.55 19.56 0.46
N GLY A 256 14.85 19.00 -0.72
CA GLY A 256 13.85 18.36 -1.58
C GLY A 256 13.16 17.15 -0.91
N LEU A 257 13.93 16.34 -0.18
CA LEU A 257 13.36 15.22 0.57
C LEU A 257 12.41 15.68 1.69
N LYS A 258 12.76 16.76 2.40
CA LYS A 258 11.88 17.37 3.41
C LYS A 258 10.61 17.94 2.80
N GLY A 259 10.69 18.63 1.67
CA GLY A 259 9.53 19.12 0.92
C GLY A 259 8.61 17.98 0.49
N PHE A 260 9.18 16.93 -0.08
CA PHE A 260 8.42 15.73 -0.47
C PHE A 260 7.77 15.04 0.74
N ALA A 261 8.50 14.88 1.85
CA ALA A 261 7.95 14.31 3.09
C ALA A 261 6.80 15.17 3.65
N PHE A 262 6.89 16.48 3.56
CA PHE A 262 5.82 17.40 3.95
C PHE A 262 4.59 17.24 3.04
N ALA A 263 4.77 17.19 1.72
CA ALA A 263 3.68 16.96 0.78
C ALA A 263 2.98 15.60 1.03
N LEU A 264 3.75 14.53 1.32
CA LEU A 264 3.21 13.23 1.71
C LEU A 264 2.45 13.27 3.04
N ALA A 265 2.94 14.02 4.03
CA ALA A 265 2.24 14.19 5.31
C ALA A 265 0.88 14.88 5.11
N ILE A 266 0.83 15.92 4.31
CA ILE A 266 -0.41 16.64 3.97
C ILE A 266 -1.37 15.75 3.17
N ALA A 267 -0.86 14.95 2.22
CA ALA A 267 -1.66 13.93 1.53
C ALA A 267 -2.21 12.89 2.53
N GLY A 268 -1.42 12.48 3.51
CA GLY A 268 -1.82 11.58 4.60
C GLY A 268 -2.96 12.15 5.45
N VAL A 269 -2.90 13.44 5.78
CA VAL A 269 -4.02 14.15 6.46
C VAL A 269 -5.28 14.09 5.59
N GLY A 270 -5.16 14.37 4.29
CA GLY A 270 -6.28 14.23 3.34
C GLY A 270 -6.87 12.82 3.34
N ILE A 271 -6.01 11.78 3.28
CA ILE A 271 -6.42 10.37 3.37
C ILE A 271 -7.19 10.10 4.67
N GLY A 272 -6.69 10.58 5.80
CA GLY A 272 -7.35 10.45 7.10
C GLY A 272 -8.75 11.08 7.11
N ILE A 273 -8.85 12.32 6.67
CA ILE A 273 -10.13 13.04 6.56
C ILE A 273 -11.07 12.30 5.60
N GLY A 274 -10.59 11.89 4.42
CA GLY A 274 -11.38 11.13 3.45
C GLY A 274 -11.97 9.84 4.02
N SER A 275 -11.20 9.11 4.85
CA SER A 275 -11.69 7.92 5.55
C SER A 275 -12.81 8.26 6.54
N PHE A 276 -12.65 9.36 7.28
CA PHE A 276 -13.57 9.75 8.33
C PHE A 276 -14.90 10.30 7.77
N ILE A 277 -14.86 11.15 6.74
CA ILE A 277 -16.07 11.79 6.20
C ILE A 277 -16.87 10.86 5.27
N SER A 278 -16.23 9.84 4.65
CA SER A 278 -16.89 8.98 3.66
C SER A 278 -18.15 8.29 4.16
N PRO A 279 -18.25 7.72 5.37
CA PRO A 279 -19.47 7.10 5.85
C PRO A 279 -20.65 8.08 5.90
N PHE A 280 -20.44 9.33 6.34
CA PHE A 280 -21.46 10.36 6.42
C PHE A 280 -21.95 10.79 5.03
N LEU A 281 -21.03 10.95 4.09
CA LEU A 281 -21.35 11.38 2.73
C LEU A 281 -21.98 10.24 1.91
N VAL A 282 -21.59 9.00 2.18
CA VAL A 282 -22.25 7.82 1.62
C VAL A 282 -23.68 7.69 2.13
N ALA A 283 -23.93 7.94 3.42
CA ALA A 283 -25.28 7.94 3.96
C ALA A 283 -26.19 9.01 3.30
N ARG A 284 -25.61 10.15 2.91
CA ARG A 284 -26.35 11.27 2.28
C ARG A 284 -26.53 11.10 0.77
N PHE A 285 -25.49 10.68 0.05
CA PHE A 285 -25.47 10.64 -1.42
C PHE A 285 -25.60 9.24 -2.01
N GLY A 286 -25.43 8.20 -1.19
CA GLY A 286 -25.28 6.83 -1.65
C GLY A 286 -23.86 6.55 -2.17
N ARG A 287 -23.51 5.25 -2.19
CA ARG A 287 -22.13 4.79 -2.54
C ARG A 287 -21.70 5.19 -3.94
N HIS A 288 -22.58 4.98 -4.92
CA HIS A 288 -22.26 5.20 -6.33
C HIS A 288 -22.05 6.69 -6.65
N LEU A 289 -22.93 7.54 -6.16
CA LEU A 289 -22.80 8.98 -6.41
C LEU A 289 -21.59 9.56 -5.68
N TRP A 290 -21.30 9.08 -4.45
CA TRP A 290 -20.14 9.55 -3.70
C TRP A 290 -18.81 9.18 -4.37
N ILE A 291 -18.65 7.97 -4.92
CA ILE A 291 -17.47 7.60 -5.72
C ILE A 291 -17.31 8.55 -6.91
N ARG A 292 -18.42 8.84 -7.62
CA ARG A 292 -18.39 9.75 -8.77
C ARG A 292 -18.02 11.18 -8.38
N ILE A 293 -18.66 11.73 -7.32
CA ILE A 293 -18.34 13.06 -6.79
C ILE A 293 -16.86 13.12 -6.41
N SER A 294 -16.34 12.13 -5.70
CA SER A 294 -14.94 12.09 -5.27
C SER A 294 -13.97 12.15 -6.46
N LEU A 295 -14.22 11.38 -7.54
CA LEU A 295 -13.37 11.45 -8.73
C LEU A 295 -13.42 12.83 -9.41
N VAL A 296 -14.61 13.41 -9.56
CA VAL A 296 -14.80 14.71 -10.23
C VAL A 296 -14.22 15.84 -9.38
N SER A 297 -14.36 15.78 -8.06
CA SER A 297 -13.86 16.83 -7.15
C SER A 297 -12.33 16.92 -7.08
N ALA A 298 -11.61 15.87 -7.47
CA ALA A 298 -10.15 15.93 -7.60
C ALA A 298 -9.67 16.68 -8.84
N ILE A 299 -10.48 16.76 -9.90
CA ILE A 299 -10.12 17.30 -11.21
C ILE A 299 -9.69 18.78 -11.16
N PRO A 300 -10.43 19.71 -10.50
CA PRO A 300 -10.03 21.12 -10.46
C PRO A 300 -8.61 21.33 -9.92
N PHE A 301 -8.23 20.61 -8.88
CA PHE A 301 -6.89 20.71 -8.27
C PHE A 301 -5.80 20.22 -9.22
N LEU A 302 -6.05 19.12 -9.95
CA LEU A 302 -5.14 18.61 -10.96
C LEU A 302 -4.95 19.58 -12.12
N ILE A 303 -6.03 20.23 -12.60
CA ILE A 303 -5.98 21.22 -13.67
C ILE A 303 -5.25 22.47 -13.20
N LEU A 304 -5.57 23.02 -12.01
CA LEU A 304 -4.88 24.18 -11.46
C LEU A 304 -3.38 23.90 -11.31
N PHE A 305 -3.03 22.73 -10.81
CA PHE A 305 -1.62 22.33 -10.70
C PHE A 305 -0.96 22.19 -12.07
N ALA A 306 -1.65 21.62 -13.06
CA ALA A 306 -1.14 21.54 -14.43
C ALA A 306 -0.87 22.92 -15.05
N LEU A 307 -1.72 23.90 -14.80
CA LEU A 307 -1.61 25.25 -15.39
C LEU A 307 -0.50 26.09 -14.76
N PHE A 308 -0.36 26.04 -13.44
CA PHE A 308 0.50 26.98 -12.72
C PHE A 308 1.79 26.35 -12.16
N GLY A 309 1.83 25.07 -11.85
CA GLY A 309 3.02 24.30 -11.46
C GLY A 309 3.71 24.78 -10.18
N HIS A 310 3.03 25.51 -9.28
CA HIS A 310 3.63 26.01 -8.04
C HIS A 310 3.66 24.92 -6.93
N GLU A 311 4.68 24.97 -6.08
CA GLU A 311 4.86 24.03 -4.97
C GLU A 311 3.63 23.96 -4.02
N TRP A 312 3.06 25.11 -3.65
CA TRP A 312 1.85 25.15 -2.82
C TRP A 312 0.63 24.48 -3.49
N LEU A 313 0.55 24.52 -4.84
CA LEU A 313 -0.49 23.80 -5.58
C LEU A 313 -0.23 22.29 -5.60
N LEU A 314 1.04 21.84 -5.65
CA LEU A 314 1.39 20.44 -5.48
C LEU A 314 0.88 19.93 -4.13
N ILE A 315 1.17 20.64 -3.05
CA ILE A 315 0.78 20.29 -1.68
C ILE A 315 -0.77 20.25 -1.56
N THR A 316 -1.44 21.28 -2.08
CA THR A 316 -2.91 21.35 -2.08
C THR A 316 -3.52 20.22 -2.90
N THR A 317 -2.97 19.92 -4.08
CA THR A 317 -3.41 18.82 -4.94
C THR A 317 -3.19 17.47 -4.24
N ALA A 318 -2.05 17.27 -3.59
CA ALA A 318 -1.74 16.06 -2.83
C ALA A 318 -2.78 15.82 -1.72
N PHE A 319 -3.18 16.88 -0.99
CA PHE A 319 -4.24 16.80 0.02
C PHE A 319 -5.58 16.34 -0.58
N PHE A 320 -6.07 17.01 -1.61
CA PHE A 320 -7.39 16.71 -2.17
C PHE A 320 -7.43 15.40 -2.95
N VAL A 321 -6.37 15.06 -3.69
CA VAL A 321 -6.28 13.75 -4.35
C VAL A 321 -6.18 12.62 -3.33
N GLY A 322 -5.48 12.85 -2.21
CA GLY A 322 -5.45 11.92 -1.07
C GLY A 322 -6.82 11.74 -0.44
N LEU A 323 -7.51 12.84 -0.15
CA LEU A 323 -8.85 12.86 0.47
C LEU A 323 -9.88 12.13 -0.40
N PHE A 324 -10.03 12.58 -1.65
CA PHE A 324 -11.02 12.00 -2.56
C PHE A 324 -10.65 10.58 -3.00
N GLY A 325 -9.36 10.31 -3.15
CA GLY A 325 -8.89 8.96 -3.47
C GLY A 325 -9.17 7.94 -2.37
N GLN A 326 -8.99 8.32 -1.13
CA GLN A 326 -9.35 7.47 0.00
C GLN A 326 -10.87 7.30 0.14
N SER A 327 -11.62 8.36 -0.16
CA SER A 327 -13.08 8.30 -0.21
C SER A 327 -13.58 7.28 -1.23
N VAL A 328 -13.00 7.26 -2.43
CA VAL A 328 -13.29 6.23 -3.46
C VAL A 328 -13.00 4.83 -2.92
N LYS A 329 -11.81 4.62 -2.32
CA LYS A 329 -11.41 3.30 -1.81
C LYS A 329 -12.34 2.80 -0.72
N VAL A 330 -12.55 3.58 0.33
CA VAL A 330 -13.39 3.17 1.49
C VAL A 330 -14.82 2.88 1.05
N THR A 331 -15.37 3.70 0.16
CA THR A 331 -16.73 3.51 -0.36
C THR A 331 -16.83 2.26 -1.21
N ASN A 332 -15.83 1.99 -2.06
CA ASN A 332 -15.81 0.79 -2.88
C ASN A 332 -15.59 -0.48 -2.05
N ASP A 333 -14.72 -0.44 -1.04
CA ASP A 333 -14.53 -1.57 -0.12
C ASP A 333 -15.88 -1.95 0.54
N ALA A 334 -16.63 -0.96 1.01
CA ALA A 334 -17.98 -1.16 1.57
C ALA A 334 -18.99 -1.67 0.51
N LEU A 335 -18.88 -1.21 -0.73
CA LEU A 335 -19.73 -1.69 -1.84
C LEU A 335 -19.47 -3.17 -2.12
N VAL A 336 -18.22 -3.57 -2.29
CA VAL A 336 -17.82 -4.95 -2.53
C VAL A 336 -18.28 -5.84 -1.37
N GLN A 337 -18.02 -5.43 -0.13
CA GLN A 337 -18.43 -6.20 1.06
C GLN A 337 -19.95 -6.40 1.16
N SER A 338 -20.75 -5.45 0.69
CA SER A 338 -22.21 -5.53 0.75
C SER A 338 -22.85 -6.29 -0.42
N ARG A 339 -22.13 -6.44 -1.53
CA ARG A 339 -22.64 -7.11 -2.76
C ARG A 339 -22.22 -8.55 -2.87
N ILE A 340 -21.12 -8.92 -2.23
CA ILE A 340 -20.52 -10.25 -2.36
C ILE A 340 -20.75 -11.02 -1.08
N ASP A 341 -21.29 -12.22 -1.21
CA ASP A 341 -21.52 -13.15 -0.10
C ASP A 341 -20.20 -13.50 0.59
N ASP A 342 -20.26 -13.77 1.89
CA ASP A 342 -19.09 -14.01 2.75
C ASP A 342 -18.19 -15.13 2.19
N GLU A 343 -18.77 -16.18 1.64
CA GLU A 343 -18.07 -17.31 1.03
C GLU A 343 -17.16 -16.91 -0.14
N PHE A 344 -17.56 -15.91 -0.93
CA PHE A 344 -16.82 -15.47 -2.14
C PHE A 344 -15.97 -14.22 -1.92
N ARG A 345 -16.02 -13.61 -0.74
CA ARG A 345 -15.35 -12.34 -0.43
C ARG A 345 -13.84 -12.45 -0.58
N GLY A 346 -13.24 -13.53 -0.09
CA GLY A 346 -11.79 -13.75 -0.19
C GLY A 346 -11.29 -13.73 -1.65
N ARG A 347 -11.96 -14.49 -2.52
CA ARG A 347 -11.63 -14.57 -3.97
C ARG A 347 -11.82 -13.23 -4.68
N THR A 348 -12.87 -12.51 -4.32
CA THR A 348 -13.15 -11.17 -4.86
C THR A 348 -12.08 -10.15 -4.45
N PHE A 349 -11.66 -10.15 -3.18
CA PHE A 349 -10.59 -9.26 -2.72
C PHE A 349 -9.22 -9.65 -3.28
N ALA A 350 -8.95 -10.93 -3.53
CA ALA A 350 -7.73 -11.35 -4.22
C ALA A 350 -7.64 -10.75 -5.65
N PHE A 351 -8.74 -10.79 -6.41
CA PHE A 351 -8.83 -10.12 -7.72
C PHE A 351 -8.67 -8.60 -7.56
N TYR A 352 -9.35 -8.00 -6.59
CA TYR A 352 -9.28 -6.57 -6.32
C TYR A 352 -7.85 -6.11 -6.04
N ASP A 353 -7.13 -6.82 -5.18
CA ASP A 353 -5.74 -6.50 -4.83
C ASP A 353 -4.82 -6.59 -6.06
N VAL A 354 -4.98 -7.59 -6.91
CA VAL A 354 -4.20 -7.73 -8.15
C VAL A 354 -4.44 -6.54 -9.09
N VAL A 355 -5.70 -6.17 -9.30
CA VAL A 355 -6.07 -5.05 -10.19
C VAL A 355 -5.54 -3.72 -9.65
N VAL A 356 -5.67 -3.47 -8.36
CA VAL A 356 -5.21 -2.23 -7.74
C VAL A 356 -3.69 -2.14 -7.72
N ASN A 357 -2.99 -3.20 -7.33
CA ASN A 357 -1.52 -3.22 -7.34
C ASN A 357 -0.96 -3.12 -8.77
N GLY A 358 -1.58 -3.80 -9.73
CA GLY A 358 -1.25 -3.64 -11.14
C GLY A 358 -1.41 -2.20 -11.64
N ALA A 359 -2.48 -1.52 -11.23
CA ALA A 359 -2.70 -0.12 -11.57
C ALA A 359 -1.68 0.83 -10.90
N ILE A 360 -1.24 0.54 -9.67
CA ILE A 360 -0.18 1.28 -8.98
C ILE A 360 1.13 1.19 -9.78
N VAL A 361 1.52 -0.02 -10.19
CA VAL A 361 2.71 -0.24 -11.03
C VAL A 361 2.56 0.45 -12.39
N ALA A 362 1.40 0.29 -13.04
CA ALA A 362 1.13 0.95 -14.32
C ALA A 362 1.18 2.48 -14.19
N GLY A 363 0.70 3.05 -13.10
CA GLY A 363 0.79 4.48 -12.80
C GLY A 363 2.24 4.96 -12.64
N ALA A 364 3.08 4.19 -11.95
CA ALA A 364 4.51 4.50 -11.83
C ALA A 364 5.21 4.47 -13.20
N LEU A 365 4.91 3.45 -14.02
CA LEU A 365 5.45 3.33 -15.38
C LEU A 365 4.96 4.46 -16.31
N LEU A 366 3.69 4.83 -16.20
CA LEU A 366 3.13 5.96 -16.95
C LEU A 366 3.87 7.26 -16.62
N ALA A 367 4.09 7.51 -15.33
CA ALA A 367 4.88 8.66 -14.89
C ALA A 367 6.31 8.61 -15.42
N ALA A 368 6.94 7.43 -15.41
CA ALA A 368 8.29 7.26 -15.95
C ALA A 368 8.43 7.61 -17.43
N VAL A 369 7.39 7.33 -18.22
CA VAL A 369 7.36 7.64 -19.67
C VAL A 369 7.08 9.12 -19.93
N ILE A 370 6.21 9.75 -19.14
CA ILE A 370 5.75 11.13 -19.39
C ILE A 370 6.68 12.17 -18.75
N LEU A 371 7.29 11.86 -17.59
CA LEU A 371 8.01 12.84 -16.80
C LEU A 371 9.45 13.04 -17.29
N PRO A 372 9.89 14.29 -17.53
CA PRO A 372 11.31 14.62 -17.69
C PRO A 372 12.05 14.49 -16.34
N LYS A 373 13.37 14.58 -16.38
CA LYS A 373 14.22 14.51 -15.16
C LYS A 373 13.88 15.58 -14.12
N SER A 374 13.40 16.74 -14.56
CA SER A 374 12.95 17.84 -13.67
C SER A 374 11.67 17.49 -12.92
N GLY A 375 10.85 16.57 -13.43
CA GLY A 375 9.51 16.29 -12.93
C GLY A 375 8.44 17.27 -13.46
N THR A 376 8.81 18.34 -14.19
CA THR A 376 7.88 19.32 -14.71
C THR A 376 7.07 18.74 -15.87
N SER A 377 5.76 18.66 -15.71
CA SER A 377 4.87 18.18 -16.76
C SER A 377 3.46 18.76 -16.58
N HIS A 378 2.97 19.45 -17.60
CA HIS A 378 1.54 19.83 -17.66
C HIS A 378 0.68 18.64 -18.11
N ILE A 379 1.27 17.71 -18.88
CA ILE A 379 0.57 16.61 -19.52
C ILE A 379 0.06 15.60 -18.49
N LEU A 380 0.90 15.20 -17.52
CA LEU A 380 0.54 14.13 -16.58
C LEU A 380 -0.71 14.47 -15.73
N PRO A 381 -0.82 15.66 -15.08
CA PRO A 381 -2.03 15.99 -14.32
C PRO A 381 -3.26 16.17 -15.22
N LEU A 382 -3.10 16.64 -16.47
CA LEU A 382 -4.20 16.76 -17.43
C LEU A 382 -4.68 15.38 -17.91
N VAL A 383 -3.78 14.45 -18.20
CA VAL A 383 -4.12 13.05 -18.52
C VAL A 383 -4.89 12.44 -17.36
N MET A 384 -4.42 12.62 -16.12
CA MET A 384 -5.12 12.11 -14.94
C MET A 384 -6.51 12.73 -14.77
N SER A 385 -6.66 14.04 -15.00
CA SER A 385 -7.95 14.74 -15.00
C SER A 385 -8.91 14.14 -16.02
N GLY A 386 -8.43 13.90 -17.25
CA GLY A 386 -9.22 13.29 -18.32
C GLY A 386 -9.63 11.85 -17.99
N VAL A 387 -8.72 11.05 -17.45
CA VAL A 387 -8.99 9.67 -17.03
C VAL A 387 -10.01 9.63 -15.88
N TYR A 388 -9.91 10.53 -14.89
CA TYR A 388 -10.89 10.61 -13.81
C TYR A 388 -12.27 11.05 -14.32
N ALA A 389 -12.33 12.03 -15.22
CA ALA A 389 -13.57 12.48 -15.86
C ALA A 389 -14.22 11.34 -16.67
N LEU A 390 -13.45 10.63 -17.51
CA LEU A 390 -13.95 9.50 -18.29
C LEU A 390 -14.45 8.36 -17.38
N THR A 391 -13.73 8.08 -16.29
CA THR A 391 -14.14 7.08 -15.31
C THR A 391 -15.46 7.46 -14.66
N ALA A 392 -15.62 8.72 -14.23
CA ALA A 392 -16.84 9.21 -13.63
C ALA A 392 -18.03 9.20 -14.60
N MET A 393 -17.81 9.52 -15.87
CA MET A 393 -18.86 9.57 -16.89
C MET A 393 -19.23 8.19 -17.44
N ARG A 394 -18.25 7.36 -17.81
CA ARG A 394 -18.49 6.11 -18.54
C ARG A 394 -18.62 4.88 -17.65
N LEU A 395 -17.75 4.73 -16.66
CA LEU A 395 -17.82 3.60 -15.76
C LEU A 395 -18.96 3.74 -14.74
N LEU A 396 -19.18 4.95 -14.24
CA LEU A 396 -20.10 5.23 -13.14
C LEU A 396 -21.39 5.91 -13.58
N GLY A 397 -21.50 6.32 -14.84
CA GLY A 397 -22.62 7.12 -15.37
C GLY A 397 -23.79 6.34 -15.95
N THR A 398 -23.80 5.01 -15.94
CA THR A 398 -24.89 4.22 -16.54
C THR A 398 -26.12 4.14 -15.63
N LYS A 399 -27.33 4.20 -16.21
CA LYS A 399 -28.61 4.12 -15.47
C LYS A 399 -28.70 2.88 -14.55
N ARG A 400 -28.09 1.76 -14.90
CA ARG A 400 -28.01 0.54 -14.07
C ARG A 400 -27.23 0.72 -12.76
N PHE A 401 -26.35 1.72 -12.69
CA PHE A 401 -25.59 2.02 -11.49
C PHE A 401 -26.43 2.74 -10.41
N TYR A 402 -27.53 3.39 -10.81
CA TYR A 402 -28.43 4.13 -9.93
C TYR A 402 -29.69 3.37 -9.52
N SER A 403 -30.01 2.27 -10.19
CA SER A 403 -31.31 1.60 -10.06
C SER A 403 -31.39 0.54 -8.97
N LEU A 404 -30.38 0.38 -8.14
CA LEU A 404 -30.40 -0.63 -7.07
C LEU A 404 -30.73 0.03 -5.73
N PRO A 405 -31.70 -0.51 -4.97
CA PRO A 405 -32.09 0.06 -3.69
C PRO A 405 -30.92 0.15 -2.73
N THR A 406 -30.82 1.29 -2.08
CA THR A 406 -29.94 1.54 -0.94
C THR A 406 -30.55 0.86 0.28
N THR A 407 -30.37 -0.43 0.44
CA THR A 407 -30.64 -1.12 1.71
C THR A 407 -29.32 -1.47 2.39
#